data_b06038e3c6123a848896ef96079472b4
#
_entry.id   b06038e3c6123a848896ef96079472b4
#
_cell.length_a   1.000
_cell.length_b   1.000
_cell.length_c   1.000
_cell.angle_alpha   90.00
_cell.angle_beta   90.00
_cell.angle_gamma   90.00
#
_symmetry.space_group_name_H-M   'P 1'
#
loop_
_entity.id
_entity.type
_entity.pdbx_description
1 polymer ?
#
loop_
_entity_poly.entity_id
_entity_poly.type
_entity_poly.pdbx_seq_one_letter_code
_entity_poly.pdbx_strand_id
1 'polypeptide(L)'
;MVPPPIPPSTGFVLTWSDEFNGADGSTPDSTKWTYDIGGDGWGNSELETYTNRAVNAQIKSGDLVIIAQKETFTGTDGITRDYTSARLKTQNLFAQAYGRFEARIKTPAGQGMWPAFWMLGNDIATTGWPKCGEIDIMENIGREPGMAHGSLHGPSSSAPTSDETSTITLPNNAKFADDFHVYAVEWDPTEVRFYVDSNNYATFQKANWPANGTWVFDHPFFIVLNVAVGGSWPGAPDGTTQFPQQMLVDYVRVYTKL
;
A
#
# COMPACT_ATOMS: atom_id res chain seq x y z
N MET A 1 -16.59 13.05 -14.55
CA MET A 1 -16.88 11.67 -15.00
C MET A 1 -15.64 10.86 -14.65
N VAL A 2 -15.79 9.87 -13.76
CA VAL A 2 -14.72 8.93 -13.47
C VAL A 2 -14.42 8.16 -14.76
N PRO A 3 -13.17 8.12 -15.27
CA PRO A 3 -12.86 7.29 -16.42
C PRO A 3 -13.21 5.84 -16.08
N PRO A 4 -13.77 5.08 -17.02
CA PRO A 4 -14.06 3.68 -16.77
C PRO A 4 -12.78 2.97 -16.34
N PRO A 5 -12.88 1.99 -15.42
CA PRO A 5 -11.73 1.22 -15.00
C PRO A 5 -11.04 0.64 -16.24
N ILE A 6 -9.72 0.74 -16.29
CA ILE A 6 -8.94 0.12 -17.37
C ILE A 6 -9.21 -1.40 -17.21
N PRO A 7 -9.86 -2.04 -18.22
CA PRO A 7 -10.09 -3.47 -18.10
C PRO A 7 -8.72 -4.17 -18.03
N PRO A 8 -8.56 -5.17 -17.16
CA PRO A 8 -7.35 -5.98 -17.15
C PRO A 8 -7.12 -6.53 -18.55
N SER A 9 -5.86 -6.74 -18.92
CA SER A 9 -5.52 -7.39 -20.19
C SER A 9 -6.38 -8.65 -20.38
N THR A 10 -6.78 -8.96 -21.62
CA THR A 10 -7.63 -10.10 -21.93
C THR A 10 -7.09 -11.38 -21.27
N GLY A 11 -7.93 -12.11 -20.54
CA GLY A 11 -7.55 -13.34 -19.84
C GLY A 11 -7.54 -13.26 -18.31
N PHE A 12 -8.08 -12.18 -17.73
CA PHE A 12 -8.26 -12.06 -16.29
C PHE A 12 -9.74 -12.16 -15.89
N VAL A 13 -10.03 -12.81 -14.74
CA VAL A 13 -11.35 -12.91 -14.14
C VAL A 13 -11.31 -12.35 -12.73
N LEU A 14 -12.23 -11.44 -12.39
CA LEU A 14 -12.36 -10.86 -11.05
C LEU A 14 -12.65 -11.97 -10.02
N THR A 15 -11.83 -12.03 -8.98
CA THR A 15 -11.95 -13.01 -7.89
C THR A 15 -12.33 -12.38 -6.56
N TRP A 16 -11.93 -11.14 -6.33
CA TRP A 16 -12.25 -10.40 -5.12
C TRP A 16 -12.25 -8.89 -5.41
N SER A 17 -13.12 -8.15 -4.75
CA SER A 17 -13.09 -6.68 -4.79
C SER A 17 -13.69 -6.04 -3.56
N ASP A 18 -13.31 -4.77 -3.34
CA ASP A 18 -14.07 -3.82 -2.55
C ASP A 18 -14.18 -2.51 -3.32
N GLU A 19 -15.42 -2.10 -3.58
CA GLU A 19 -15.78 -0.87 -4.30
C GLU A 19 -16.17 0.24 -3.32
N PHE A 20 -16.00 0.06 -2.03
CA PHE A 20 -16.25 0.99 -0.95
C PHE A 20 -17.62 1.72 -0.98
N ASN A 21 -18.65 1.06 -1.51
CA ASN A 21 -20.01 1.58 -1.69
C ASN A 21 -20.83 1.68 -0.37
N GLY A 22 -20.17 1.72 0.80
CA GLY A 22 -20.82 1.90 2.10
C GLY A 22 -21.40 3.30 2.28
N ALA A 23 -22.19 3.50 3.33
CA ALA A 23 -22.70 4.82 3.69
C ALA A 23 -21.57 5.75 4.18
N ASP A 24 -21.69 7.04 3.89
CA ASP A 24 -20.75 8.04 4.37
C ASP A 24 -20.61 8.00 5.90
N GLY A 25 -19.37 7.97 6.38
CA GLY A 25 -19.02 7.86 7.80
C GLY A 25 -19.02 6.43 8.35
N SER A 26 -19.41 5.41 7.56
CA SER A 26 -19.29 4.02 7.99
C SER A 26 -17.83 3.56 7.99
N THR A 27 -17.54 2.56 8.81
CA THR A 27 -16.25 1.86 8.77
C THR A 27 -16.18 0.95 7.54
N PRO A 28 -14.97 0.66 7.03
CA PRO A 28 -14.75 -0.39 6.02
C PRO A 28 -15.36 -1.73 6.44
N ASP A 29 -15.78 -2.52 5.46
CA ASP A 29 -16.40 -3.83 5.66
C ASP A 29 -15.47 -4.77 6.44
N SER A 30 -15.85 -5.12 7.66
CA SER A 30 -15.06 -5.98 8.56
C SER A 30 -14.97 -7.44 8.09
N THR A 31 -15.72 -7.84 7.07
CA THR A 31 -15.57 -9.15 6.42
C THR A 31 -14.45 -9.15 5.37
N LYS A 32 -13.98 -7.97 4.98
CA LYS A 32 -12.89 -7.77 4.00
C LYS A 32 -11.63 -7.18 4.62
N TRP A 33 -11.78 -6.31 5.63
CA TRP A 33 -10.69 -5.55 6.22
C TRP A 33 -10.61 -5.69 7.73
N THR A 34 -9.39 -5.82 8.23
CA THR A 34 -9.03 -5.65 9.65
C THR A 34 -7.96 -4.58 9.76
N TYR A 35 -7.52 -4.26 10.98
CA TYR A 35 -6.57 -3.19 11.25
C TYR A 35 -5.32 -3.70 11.94
N ASP A 36 -4.18 -3.10 11.64
CA ASP A 36 -3.05 -3.04 12.54
C ASP A 36 -3.23 -1.84 13.47
N ILE A 37 -3.00 -2.04 14.77
CA ILE A 37 -3.16 -1.02 15.80
C ILE A 37 -1.87 -0.92 16.58
N GLY A 38 -1.37 0.29 16.77
CA GLY A 38 -0.16 0.55 17.53
C GLY A 38 0.71 1.63 16.92
N GLY A 39 1.84 1.90 17.53
CA GLY A 39 2.71 3.00 17.12
C GLY A 39 4.16 2.76 17.55
N ASP A 40 4.67 1.53 17.41
CA ASP A 40 6.05 1.16 17.75
C ASP A 40 7.08 1.59 16.67
N GLY A 41 6.63 2.40 15.68
CA GLY A 41 7.45 2.87 14.56
C GLY A 41 7.53 1.89 13.40
N TRP A 42 6.87 0.72 13.51
CA TRP A 42 6.65 -0.27 12.45
C TRP A 42 7.90 -0.68 11.67
N GLY A 43 9.07 -0.65 12.34
CA GLY A 43 10.37 -0.96 11.74
C GLY A 43 11.02 0.20 10.97
N ASN A 44 10.29 1.31 10.74
CA ASN A 44 10.69 2.43 9.89
C ASN A 44 10.84 3.76 10.64
N SER A 45 10.74 3.76 11.97
CA SER A 45 10.70 4.98 12.80
C SER A 45 9.52 5.90 12.45
N GLU A 46 8.38 5.32 12.06
CA GLU A 46 7.13 6.03 11.81
C GLU A 46 6.64 6.73 13.09
N LEU A 47 5.98 7.88 12.93
CA LEU A 47 5.64 8.78 14.05
C LEU A 47 4.19 8.67 14.52
N GLU A 48 3.32 8.02 13.72
CA GLU A 48 1.90 7.89 14.06
C GLU A 48 1.61 6.70 14.97
N THR A 49 0.42 6.72 15.55
CA THR A 49 -0.28 5.55 16.05
C THR A 49 -1.36 5.16 15.06
N TYR A 50 -1.30 3.94 14.52
CA TYR A 50 -2.40 3.39 13.73
C TYR A 50 -3.56 3.02 14.64
N THR A 51 -4.77 3.40 14.22
CA THR A 51 -6.02 3.17 14.96
C THR A 51 -7.11 2.61 14.03
N ASN A 52 -8.17 2.08 14.62
CA ASN A 52 -9.39 1.67 13.92
C ASN A 52 -10.54 2.69 14.07
N ARG A 53 -10.22 3.94 14.42
CA ARG A 53 -11.22 4.99 14.63
C ARG A 53 -11.72 5.53 13.29
N ALA A 54 -13.00 5.89 13.20
CA ALA A 54 -13.59 6.49 12.01
C ALA A 54 -12.91 7.81 11.58
N VAL A 55 -12.28 8.54 12.52
CA VAL A 55 -11.48 9.73 12.20
C VAL A 55 -10.20 9.42 11.42
N ASN A 56 -9.75 8.15 11.43
CA ASN A 56 -8.56 7.70 10.68
C ASN A 56 -8.90 6.81 9.48
N ALA A 57 -10.05 6.11 9.47
CA ALA A 57 -10.51 5.36 8.31
C ALA A 57 -12.03 5.29 8.26
N GLN A 58 -12.63 5.74 7.15
CA GLN A 58 -14.07 5.73 6.94
C GLN A 58 -14.40 5.67 5.44
N ILE A 59 -15.63 5.25 5.14
CA ILE A 59 -16.20 5.39 3.80
C ILE A 59 -16.74 6.81 3.65
N LYS A 60 -16.45 7.45 2.53
CA LYS A 60 -16.98 8.76 2.20
C LYS A 60 -17.04 8.98 0.70
N SER A 61 -18.24 9.35 0.21
CA SER A 61 -18.50 9.63 -1.21
C SER A 61 -18.14 8.48 -2.16
N GLY A 62 -18.23 7.24 -1.69
CA GLY A 62 -17.89 6.06 -2.46
C GLY A 62 -16.40 5.66 -2.43
N ASP A 63 -15.59 6.33 -1.61
CA ASP A 63 -14.17 6.00 -1.42
C ASP A 63 -13.92 5.49 0.00
N LEU A 64 -12.94 4.61 0.18
CA LEU A 64 -12.25 4.46 1.46
C LEU A 64 -11.32 5.66 1.65
N VAL A 65 -11.51 6.39 2.74
CA VAL A 65 -10.66 7.52 3.10
C VAL A 65 -9.79 7.13 4.29
N ILE A 66 -8.48 7.01 4.08
CA ILE A 66 -7.48 6.84 5.15
C ILE A 66 -6.92 8.22 5.50
N ILE A 67 -7.02 8.59 6.78
CA ILE A 67 -6.81 9.97 7.25
C ILE A 67 -5.67 10.01 8.27
N ALA A 68 -4.58 10.65 7.89
CA ALA A 68 -3.51 11.03 8.81
C ALA A 68 -3.87 12.32 9.53
N GLN A 69 -3.91 12.29 10.85
CA GLN A 69 -4.24 13.41 11.72
C GLN A 69 -3.00 13.89 12.48
N LYS A 70 -2.92 15.20 12.73
CA LYS A 70 -2.04 15.75 13.75
C LYS A 70 -2.84 15.97 15.01
N GLU A 71 -2.75 15.07 15.94
CA GLU A 71 -3.45 15.10 17.23
C GLU A 71 -2.62 14.37 18.29
N THR A 72 -2.68 14.86 19.53
CA THR A 72 -2.06 14.16 20.66
C THR A 72 -2.93 12.97 21.03
N PHE A 73 -2.39 11.74 20.90
CA PHE A 73 -3.11 10.51 21.16
C PHE A 73 -2.25 9.52 21.96
N THR A 74 -2.84 8.94 23.01
CA THR A 74 -2.19 7.87 23.79
C THR A 74 -2.67 6.53 23.26
N GLY A 75 -1.75 5.76 22.67
CA GLY A 75 -2.02 4.43 22.12
C GLY A 75 -2.31 3.37 23.19
N THR A 76 -2.66 2.16 22.75
CA THR A 76 -2.87 1.00 23.65
C THR A 76 -1.60 0.54 24.36
N ASP A 77 -0.43 0.96 23.86
CA ASP A 77 0.88 0.78 24.46
C ASP A 77 1.18 1.77 25.59
N GLY A 78 0.25 2.69 25.89
CA GLY A 78 0.41 3.75 26.89
C GLY A 78 1.32 4.89 26.47
N ILE A 79 1.80 4.91 25.22
CA ILE A 79 2.69 5.96 24.70
C ILE A 79 1.87 7.01 23.98
N THR A 80 2.15 8.29 24.30
CA THR A 80 1.53 9.45 23.64
C THR A 80 2.34 9.86 22.43
N ARG A 81 1.66 10.03 21.29
CA ARG A 81 2.23 10.47 20.01
C ARG A 81 1.42 11.63 19.46
N ASP A 82 2.01 12.36 18.52
CA ASP A 82 1.41 13.60 17.95
C ASP A 82 0.71 13.37 16.62
N TYR A 83 0.65 12.13 16.15
CA TYR A 83 -0.01 11.76 14.90
C TYR A 83 -0.78 10.46 15.06
N THR A 84 -1.91 10.38 14.35
CA THR A 84 -2.67 9.13 14.17
C THR A 84 -2.97 8.91 12.71
N SER A 85 -3.13 7.65 12.32
CA SER A 85 -3.52 7.23 10.99
C SER A 85 -4.22 5.87 11.03
N ALA A 86 -4.41 5.22 9.87
CA ALA A 86 -4.90 3.86 9.82
C ALA A 86 -4.05 3.00 8.88
N ARG A 87 -3.94 1.71 9.24
CA ARG A 87 -3.35 0.63 8.45
C ARG A 87 -4.34 -0.52 8.41
N LEU A 88 -4.92 -0.74 7.22
CA LEU A 88 -5.91 -1.77 6.96
C LEU A 88 -5.25 -2.94 6.23
N LYS A 89 -5.74 -4.14 6.49
CA LYS A 89 -5.24 -5.36 5.84
C LYS A 89 -6.33 -6.40 5.62
N THR A 90 -6.13 -7.25 4.62
CA THR A 90 -7.01 -8.39 4.34
C THR A 90 -6.51 -9.69 4.98
N GLN A 91 -5.50 -9.65 5.84
CA GLN A 91 -4.92 -10.82 6.53
C GLN A 91 -6.00 -11.64 7.25
N ASN A 92 -6.00 -12.97 7.02
CA ASN A 92 -6.99 -13.93 7.52
C ASN A 92 -8.42 -13.78 6.96
N LEU A 93 -8.65 -12.83 6.04
CA LEU A 93 -9.93 -12.60 5.37
C LEU A 93 -9.82 -12.90 3.87
N PHE A 94 -8.74 -12.44 3.23
CA PHE A 94 -8.44 -12.71 1.83
C PHE A 94 -6.93 -12.72 1.59
N ALA A 95 -6.46 -13.71 0.85
CA ALA A 95 -5.10 -13.77 0.30
C ALA A 95 -5.15 -14.59 -0.99
N GLN A 96 -4.31 -14.25 -1.98
CA GLN A 96 -4.21 -14.96 -3.24
C GLN A 96 -2.76 -15.01 -3.71
N ALA A 97 -2.37 -16.13 -4.34
CA ALA A 97 -1.13 -16.21 -5.10
C ALA A 97 -1.44 -15.95 -6.57
N TYR A 98 -0.59 -15.13 -7.18
CA TYR A 98 -0.65 -14.79 -8.61
C TYR A 98 -1.91 -14.05 -9.06
N GLY A 99 -1.86 -13.51 -10.27
CA GLY A 99 -2.94 -12.76 -10.85
C GLY A 99 -2.64 -11.27 -10.98
N ARG A 100 -3.68 -10.45 -11.00
CA ARG A 100 -3.56 -9.00 -11.01
C ARG A 100 -4.21 -8.43 -9.75
N PHE A 101 -3.46 -7.60 -9.03
CA PHE A 101 -3.91 -6.82 -7.89
C PHE A 101 -3.86 -5.35 -8.27
N GLU A 102 -4.97 -4.65 -8.13
CA GLU A 102 -5.03 -3.23 -8.48
C GLU A 102 -5.87 -2.43 -7.48
N ALA A 103 -5.49 -1.18 -7.30
CA ALA A 103 -6.28 -0.20 -6.57
C ALA A 103 -6.25 1.15 -7.32
N ARG A 104 -7.38 1.86 -7.30
CA ARG A 104 -7.46 3.22 -7.81
C ARG A 104 -7.38 4.18 -6.66
N ILE A 105 -6.26 4.91 -6.59
CA ILE A 105 -5.87 5.70 -5.42
C ILE A 105 -5.49 7.11 -5.83
N LYS A 106 -5.90 8.08 -5.00
CA LYS A 106 -5.36 9.44 -4.95
C LYS A 106 -4.57 9.61 -3.66
N THR A 107 -3.26 9.92 -3.77
CA THR A 107 -2.38 9.99 -2.62
C THR A 107 -2.53 11.29 -1.83
N PRO A 108 -2.16 11.32 -0.53
CA PRO A 108 -2.00 12.56 0.21
C PRO A 108 -0.79 13.36 -0.31
N ALA A 109 -0.69 14.61 0.10
CA ALA A 109 0.44 15.49 -0.21
C ALA A 109 1.11 16.01 1.06
N GLY A 110 2.37 16.42 0.92
CA GLY A 110 3.12 17.11 1.97
C GLY A 110 4.28 16.31 2.54
N GLN A 111 5.31 17.04 2.97
CA GLN A 111 6.50 16.47 3.58
C GLN A 111 6.13 15.53 4.73
N GLY A 112 6.75 14.35 4.78
CA GLY A 112 6.53 13.35 5.81
C GLY A 112 5.32 12.45 5.60
N MET A 113 4.55 12.62 4.53
CA MET A 113 3.50 11.65 4.16
C MET A 113 4.08 10.47 3.42
N TRP A 114 3.60 9.25 3.77
CA TRP A 114 4.04 8.00 3.15
C TRP A 114 2.84 7.06 2.98
N PRO A 115 2.03 7.29 1.96
CA PRO A 115 0.97 6.35 1.57
C PRO A 115 1.55 5.10 0.92
N ALA A 116 0.92 3.95 1.18
CA ALA A 116 1.28 2.69 0.57
C ALA A 116 0.08 1.79 0.25
N PHE A 117 0.17 1.10 -0.87
CA PHE A 117 -0.63 -0.04 -1.28
C PHE A 117 0.31 -1.20 -1.58
N TRP A 118 0.28 -2.22 -0.76
CA TRP A 118 1.29 -3.27 -0.73
C TRP A 118 0.75 -4.60 -0.23
N MET A 119 1.57 -5.63 -0.23
CA MET A 119 1.19 -6.99 0.15
C MET A 119 2.28 -7.67 0.96
N LEU A 120 1.86 -8.52 1.90
CA LEU A 120 2.74 -9.40 2.68
C LEU A 120 2.33 -10.86 2.50
N GLY A 121 3.33 -11.75 2.52
CA GLY A 121 3.09 -13.20 2.49
C GLY A 121 2.19 -13.65 3.65
N ASN A 122 1.17 -14.46 3.33
CA ASN A 122 0.13 -14.87 4.29
C ASN A 122 0.67 -15.79 5.41
N ASP A 123 1.89 -16.29 5.25
CA ASP A 123 2.61 -17.10 6.24
C ASP A 123 3.48 -16.28 7.21
N ILE A 124 3.39 -14.94 7.18
CA ILE A 124 4.21 -14.03 8.00
C ILE A 124 4.20 -14.39 9.50
N ALA A 125 3.08 -14.89 10.02
CA ALA A 125 2.96 -15.25 11.44
C ALA A 125 3.90 -16.41 11.85
N THR A 126 4.29 -17.26 10.91
CA THR A 126 5.16 -18.42 11.14
C THR A 126 6.56 -18.24 10.57
N THR A 127 6.66 -17.57 9.43
CA THR A 127 7.91 -17.42 8.67
C THR A 127 8.65 -16.15 9.05
N GLY A 128 7.92 -15.08 9.38
CA GLY A 128 8.44 -13.75 9.69
C GLY A 128 8.95 -13.01 8.44
N TRP A 129 9.08 -11.70 8.58
CA TRP A 129 9.69 -10.83 7.58
C TRP A 129 11.24 -10.90 7.66
N PRO A 130 11.99 -10.86 6.55
CA PRO A 130 11.55 -10.75 5.16
C PRO A 130 11.27 -12.09 4.47
N LYS A 131 11.28 -13.21 5.18
CA LYS A 131 11.11 -14.55 4.60
C LYS A 131 9.73 -14.81 4.03
N CYS A 132 8.69 -14.13 4.54
CA CYS A 132 7.35 -14.17 3.99
C CYS A 132 7.22 -13.43 2.65
N GLY A 133 8.20 -12.62 2.28
CA GLY A 133 8.12 -11.74 1.11
C GLY A 133 7.22 -10.53 1.31
N GLU A 134 7.51 -9.47 0.56
CA GLU A 134 6.74 -8.22 0.49
C GLU A 134 6.71 -7.71 -0.94
N ILE A 135 5.56 -7.25 -1.40
CA ILE A 135 5.35 -6.66 -2.74
C ILE A 135 4.72 -5.30 -2.54
N ASP A 136 5.48 -4.23 -2.76
CA ASP A 136 5.00 -2.85 -2.64
C ASP A 136 4.50 -2.39 -4.00
N ILE A 137 3.18 -2.46 -4.20
CA ILE A 137 2.54 -2.11 -5.48
C ILE A 137 2.66 -0.61 -5.74
N MET A 138 2.51 0.19 -4.69
CA MET A 138 2.67 1.63 -4.73
C MET A 138 3.16 2.14 -3.39
N GLU A 139 4.27 2.86 -3.41
CA GLU A 139 4.70 3.76 -2.35
C GLU A 139 4.95 5.14 -2.95
N ASN A 140 4.56 6.17 -2.22
CA ASN A 140 4.86 7.57 -2.55
C ASN A 140 5.30 8.31 -1.30
N ILE A 141 6.27 9.20 -1.42
CA ILE A 141 6.70 10.03 -0.30
C ILE A 141 6.49 11.51 -0.60
N GLY A 142 6.04 12.24 0.40
CA GLY A 142 5.57 13.61 0.23
C GLY A 142 6.61 14.60 -0.30
N ARG A 143 7.92 14.32 -0.14
CA ARG A 143 9.00 15.14 -0.73
C ARG A 143 9.21 14.88 -2.22
N GLU A 144 8.68 13.78 -2.75
CA GLU A 144 8.78 13.36 -4.14
C GLU A 144 7.38 13.11 -4.73
N PRO A 145 6.46 14.10 -4.68
CA PRO A 145 5.04 13.88 -4.89
C PRO A 145 4.66 13.42 -6.31
N GLY A 146 5.57 13.55 -7.28
CA GLY A 146 5.40 13.08 -8.66
C GLY A 146 6.03 11.72 -8.92
N MET A 147 6.58 11.04 -7.90
CA MET A 147 7.24 9.74 -8.04
C MET A 147 6.47 8.67 -7.28
N ALA A 148 6.27 7.50 -7.90
CA ALA A 148 5.78 6.31 -7.23
C ALA A 148 6.79 5.19 -7.37
N HIS A 149 6.94 4.43 -6.32
CA HIS A 149 7.90 3.34 -6.22
C HIS A 149 7.15 2.01 -6.15
N GLY A 150 7.70 0.99 -6.81
CA GLY A 150 7.27 -0.39 -6.69
C GLY A 150 8.45 -1.26 -6.32
N SER A 151 8.29 -2.10 -5.30
CA SER A 151 9.40 -2.87 -4.74
C SER A 151 9.02 -4.32 -4.48
N LEU A 152 10.04 -5.17 -4.48
CA LEU A 152 9.99 -6.55 -3.97
C LEU A 152 11.04 -6.69 -2.87
N HIS A 153 10.65 -7.21 -1.69
CA HIS A 153 11.55 -7.50 -0.59
C HIS A 153 11.49 -8.98 -0.23
N GLY A 154 12.65 -9.61 -0.18
CA GLY A 154 12.80 -11.02 0.16
C GLY A 154 14.01 -11.28 1.04
N PRO A 155 14.22 -12.53 1.51
CA PRO A 155 15.35 -12.86 2.36
C PRO A 155 16.66 -12.88 1.58
N SER A 156 17.73 -12.47 2.28
CA SER A 156 19.10 -12.52 1.77
C SER A 156 20.01 -13.36 2.67
N SER A 157 21.01 -13.98 2.09
CA SER A 157 22.07 -14.72 2.82
C SER A 157 23.20 -13.83 3.33
N SER A 158 23.27 -12.58 2.87
CA SER A 158 24.42 -11.69 3.15
C SER A 158 24.02 -10.26 3.55
N ALA A 159 22.72 -9.95 3.57
CA ALA A 159 22.16 -8.64 3.95
C ALA A 159 20.85 -8.83 4.72
N PRO A 160 20.29 -7.80 5.36
CA PRO A 160 18.96 -7.89 5.99
C PRO A 160 17.88 -8.35 5.04
N THR A 161 17.89 -7.84 3.80
CA THR A 161 16.94 -8.16 2.72
C THR A 161 17.67 -8.31 1.39
N SER A 162 16.97 -8.90 0.42
CA SER A 162 17.29 -8.84 -1.01
C SER A 162 16.15 -8.09 -1.68
N ASP A 163 16.45 -6.96 -2.31
CA ASP A 163 15.46 -5.99 -2.76
C ASP A 163 15.62 -5.68 -4.24
N GLU A 164 14.49 -5.48 -4.92
CA GLU A 164 14.41 -4.89 -6.26
C GLU A 164 13.38 -3.76 -6.20
N THR A 165 13.77 -2.57 -6.63
CA THR A 165 12.92 -1.38 -6.64
C THR A 165 12.99 -0.67 -7.98
N SER A 166 11.85 -0.16 -8.45
CA SER A 166 11.77 0.71 -9.61
C SER A 166 10.85 1.90 -9.32
N THR A 167 11.03 2.96 -10.10
CA THR A 167 10.31 4.22 -9.90
C THR A 167 9.69 4.68 -11.21
N ILE A 168 8.47 5.20 -11.13
CA ILE A 168 7.84 5.94 -12.21
C ILE A 168 7.66 7.39 -11.79
N THR A 169 7.92 8.32 -12.72
CA THR A 169 7.73 9.76 -12.51
C THR A 169 6.66 10.28 -13.46
N LEU A 170 5.68 11.00 -12.92
CA LEU A 170 4.66 11.67 -13.73
C LEU A 170 5.29 12.79 -14.59
N PRO A 171 4.81 12.98 -15.82
CA PRO A 171 5.28 14.05 -16.68
C PRO A 171 4.84 15.43 -16.16
N ASN A 172 5.49 16.49 -16.67
CA ASN A 172 5.09 17.89 -16.44
C ASN A 172 5.01 18.33 -14.97
N ASN A 173 5.79 17.74 -14.08
CA ASN A 173 5.75 17.99 -12.63
C ASN A 173 4.37 17.72 -11.99
N ALA A 174 3.52 16.89 -12.59
CA ALA A 174 2.28 16.44 -11.99
C ALA A 174 2.55 15.63 -10.72
N LYS A 175 1.56 15.60 -9.82
CA LYS A 175 1.66 14.91 -8.54
C LYS A 175 0.60 13.82 -8.46
N PHE A 176 0.92 12.71 -7.83
CA PHE A 176 -0.05 11.64 -7.57
C PHE A 176 -1.19 12.08 -6.64
N ALA A 177 -1.02 13.22 -5.96
CA ALA A 177 -2.07 13.87 -5.18
C ALA A 177 -3.02 14.75 -6.00
N ASP A 178 -2.76 14.98 -7.30
CA ASP A 178 -3.60 15.85 -8.13
C ASP A 178 -4.87 15.12 -8.61
N ASP A 179 -4.77 13.80 -8.92
CA ASP A 179 -5.89 12.98 -9.38
C ASP A 179 -5.74 11.52 -8.93
N PHE A 180 -6.75 10.70 -9.23
CA PHE A 180 -6.71 9.26 -9.04
C PHE A 180 -5.89 8.58 -10.14
N HIS A 181 -5.07 7.63 -9.73
CA HIS A 181 -4.33 6.73 -10.60
C HIS A 181 -4.62 5.27 -10.26
N VAL A 182 -4.52 4.37 -11.23
CA VAL A 182 -4.61 2.92 -11.00
C VAL A 182 -3.21 2.37 -10.83
N TYR A 183 -2.93 1.86 -9.64
CA TYR A 183 -1.68 1.16 -9.34
C TYR A 183 -1.94 -0.33 -9.37
N ALA A 184 -1.08 -1.10 -10.04
CA ALA A 184 -1.30 -2.53 -10.16
C ALA A 184 0.00 -3.33 -10.27
N VAL A 185 -0.08 -4.59 -9.86
CA VAL A 185 0.87 -5.63 -10.25
C VAL A 185 0.15 -6.73 -11.02
N GLU A 186 0.82 -7.27 -12.03
CA GLU A 186 0.50 -8.56 -12.62
C GLU A 186 1.62 -9.53 -12.23
N TRP A 187 1.25 -10.59 -11.57
CA TRP A 187 2.18 -11.48 -10.93
C TRP A 187 1.91 -12.94 -11.33
N ASP A 188 2.97 -13.64 -11.74
CA ASP A 188 2.95 -15.06 -12.08
C ASP A 188 4.19 -15.77 -11.51
N PRO A 189 4.34 -17.11 -11.65
CA PRO A 189 5.46 -17.85 -11.06
C PRO A 189 6.86 -17.41 -11.50
N THR A 190 6.96 -16.60 -12.56
CA THR A 190 8.22 -16.24 -13.19
C THR A 190 8.60 -14.77 -13.06
N GLU A 191 7.61 -13.90 -12.87
CA GLU A 191 7.83 -12.44 -12.83
C GLU A 191 6.73 -11.68 -12.13
N VAL A 192 7.05 -10.45 -11.71
CA VAL A 192 6.11 -9.43 -11.19
C VAL A 192 6.26 -8.18 -12.05
N ARG A 193 5.15 -7.75 -12.66
CA ARG A 193 5.07 -6.56 -13.52
C ARG A 193 4.31 -5.45 -12.80
N PHE A 194 4.88 -4.27 -12.74
CA PHE A 194 4.33 -3.10 -12.06
C PHE A 194 3.76 -2.08 -13.04
N TYR A 195 2.59 -1.55 -12.70
CA TYR A 195 1.86 -0.62 -13.55
C TYR A 195 1.40 0.61 -12.78
N VAL A 196 1.46 1.76 -13.45
CA VAL A 196 0.66 2.95 -13.11
C VAL A 196 -0.20 3.26 -14.32
N ASP A 197 -1.51 3.27 -14.12
CA ASP A 197 -2.51 3.36 -15.16
C ASP A 197 -2.32 2.20 -16.19
N SER A 198 -2.10 2.52 -17.46
CA SER A 198 -1.80 1.51 -18.49
C SER A 198 -0.30 1.29 -18.74
N ASN A 199 0.57 2.01 -17.99
CA ASN A 199 2.01 1.97 -18.22
C ASN A 199 2.68 0.90 -17.35
N ASN A 200 3.20 -0.16 -17.99
CA ASN A 200 4.14 -1.08 -17.34
C ASN A 200 5.49 -0.39 -17.21
N TYR A 201 5.88 -0.01 -15.98
CA TYR A 201 7.13 0.70 -15.75
C TYR A 201 8.26 -0.17 -15.18
N ALA A 202 7.93 -1.36 -14.68
CA ALA A 202 8.92 -2.32 -14.19
C ALA A 202 8.47 -3.76 -14.38
N THR A 203 9.43 -4.65 -14.59
CA THR A 203 9.25 -6.10 -14.61
C THR A 203 10.43 -6.74 -13.89
N PHE A 204 10.17 -7.38 -12.74
CA PHE A 204 11.17 -8.14 -11.99
C PHE A 204 10.99 -9.63 -12.27
N GLN A 205 12.03 -10.26 -12.75
CA GLN A 205 12.00 -11.67 -13.16
C GLN A 205 12.71 -12.54 -12.12
N LYS A 206 12.10 -13.65 -11.76
CA LYS A 206 12.70 -14.66 -10.86
C LYS A 206 14.11 -15.09 -11.31
N ALA A 207 14.32 -15.22 -12.63
CA ALA A 207 15.62 -15.60 -13.18
C ALA A 207 16.73 -14.56 -12.94
N ASN A 208 16.36 -13.31 -12.71
CA ASN A 208 17.28 -12.18 -12.48
C ASN A 208 17.34 -11.75 -11.00
N TRP A 209 16.61 -12.45 -10.11
CA TRP A 209 16.63 -12.15 -8.68
C TRP A 209 18.06 -12.19 -8.14
N PRO A 210 18.47 -11.28 -7.24
CA PRO A 210 19.83 -11.22 -6.73
C PRO A 210 20.34 -12.58 -6.24
N ALA A 211 21.56 -12.94 -6.60
CA ALA A 211 22.13 -14.28 -6.33
C ALA A 211 22.26 -14.61 -4.83
N ASN A 212 22.29 -13.58 -3.97
CA ASN A 212 22.31 -13.73 -2.52
C ASN A 212 20.89 -13.76 -1.89
N GLY A 213 19.86 -13.56 -2.71
CA GLY A 213 18.47 -13.58 -2.30
C GLY A 213 17.76 -14.89 -2.60
N THR A 214 16.63 -15.11 -1.96
CA THR A 214 15.72 -16.21 -2.27
C THR A 214 14.42 -15.62 -2.79
N TRP A 215 13.95 -16.07 -3.95
CA TRP A 215 12.64 -15.74 -4.49
C TRP A 215 11.56 -16.41 -3.66
N VAL A 216 10.72 -15.61 -3.00
CA VAL A 216 9.66 -16.09 -2.09
C VAL A 216 8.27 -15.66 -2.54
N PHE A 217 8.12 -15.15 -3.77
CA PHE A 217 6.86 -14.65 -4.31
C PHE A 217 6.12 -15.78 -5.05
N ASP A 218 5.83 -16.89 -4.36
CA ASP A 218 5.24 -18.12 -4.92
C ASP A 218 4.16 -18.78 -4.04
N HIS A 219 3.61 -17.99 -3.10
CA HIS A 219 2.54 -18.39 -2.20
C HIS A 219 1.52 -17.23 -2.02
N PRO A 220 0.39 -17.42 -1.31
CA PRO A 220 -0.61 -16.35 -1.16
C PRO A 220 -0.08 -15.14 -0.38
N PHE A 221 -0.43 -13.94 -0.86
CA PHE A 221 -0.19 -12.66 -0.22
C PHE A 221 -1.51 -11.98 0.12
N PHE A 222 -1.57 -11.28 1.26
CA PHE A 222 -2.68 -10.42 1.65
C PHE A 222 -2.34 -8.95 1.40
N ILE A 223 -3.38 -8.14 1.23
CA ILE A 223 -3.27 -6.71 0.88
C ILE A 223 -3.14 -5.87 2.15
N VAL A 224 -2.36 -4.80 2.07
CA VAL A 224 -2.23 -3.75 3.08
C VAL A 224 -2.39 -2.37 2.44
N LEU A 225 -3.12 -1.48 3.12
CA LEU A 225 -3.31 -0.07 2.76
C LEU A 225 -3.03 0.79 3.99
N ASN A 226 -2.15 1.78 3.89
CA ASN A 226 -1.88 2.70 5.00
C ASN A 226 -1.41 4.08 4.51
N VAL A 227 -1.44 5.03 5.44
CA VAL A 227 -0.70 6.29 5.32
C VAL A 227 0.18 6.41 6.56
N ALA A 228 1.48 6.20 6.41
CA ALA A 228 2.45 6.49 7.46
C ALA A 228 2.73 8.00 7.56
N VAL A 229 3.14 8.44 8.73
CA VAL A 229 3.54 9.82 9.02
C VAL A 229 4.98 9.82 9.52
N GLY A 230 5.85 10.48 8.80
CA GLY A 230 7.28 10.45 9.12
C GLY A 230 7.92 9.10 8.79
N GLY A 231 9.06 8.85 9.41
CA GLY A 231 9.83 7.64 9.18
C GLY A 231 11.21 7.93 8.60
N SER A 232 12.05 6.90 8.56
CA SER A 232 13.45 7.00 8.12
C SER A 232 13.57 7.42 6.65
N TRP A 233 12.61 7.05 5.81
CA TRP A 233 12.64 7.36 4.37
C TRP A 233 11.99 8.70 4.04
N PRO A 234 10.72 9.00 4.35
CA PRO A 234 10.10 10.28 3.99
C PRO A 234 10.65 11.45 4.83
N GLY A 235 11.21 11.19 6.01
CA GLY A 235 11.52 12.21 7.01
C GLY A 235 10.27 12.70 7.75
N ALA A 236 10.44 13.52 8.76
CA ALA A 236 9.33 14.06 9.54
C ALA A 236 8.50 15.09 8.74
N PRO A 237 7.20 15.25 9.06
CA PRO A 237 6.43 16.41 8.63
C PRO A 237 7.09 17.71 9.09
N ASP A 238 6.93 18.76 8.30
CA ASP A 238 7.45 20.10 8.62
C ASP A 238 6.33 21.16 8.61
N GLY A 239 6.70 22.43 8.70
CA GLY A 239 5.73 23.55 8.72
C GLY A 239 4.92 23.70 7.42
N THR A 240 5.28 23.02 6.34
CA THR A 240 4.55 23.04 5.06
C THR A 240 3.47 21.97 4.98
N THR A 241 3.53 20.94 5.84
CA THR A 241 2.56 19.85 5.84
C THR A 241 1.27 20.28 6.53
N GLN A 242 0.19 20.34 5.77
CA GLN A 242 -1.13 20.66 6.28
C GLN A 242 -1.86 19.39 6.69
N PHE A 243 -2.39 19.32 7.92
CA PHE A 243 -3.20 18.20 8.41
C PHE A 243 -4.69 18.63 8.50
N PRO A 244 -5.65 17.69 8.34
CA PRO A 244 -5.45 16.27 8.02
C PRO A 244 -5.03 16.04 6.58
N GLN A 245 -4.26 14.96 6.35
CA GLN A 245 -3.94 14.45 5.02
C GLN A 245 -4.72 13.18 4.74
N GLN A 246 -5.11 12.94 3.49
CA GLN A 246 -6.01 11.86 3.12
C GLN A 246 -5.50 11.08 1.91
N MET A 247 -5.53 9.78 2.01
CA MET A 247 -5.47 8.87 0.87
C MET A 247 -6.90 8.45 0.54
N LEU A 248 -7.32 8.63 -0.70
CA LEU A 248 -8.62 8.21 -1.21
C LEU A 248 -8.44 6.95 -2.04
N VAL A 249 -9.22 5.90 -1.75
CA VAL A 249 -9.20 4.63 -2.48
C VAL A 249 -10.60 4.38 -3.02
N ASP A 250 -10.77 4.51 -4.35
CA ASP A 250 -12.05 4.30 -5.05
C ASP A 250 -12.43 2.82 -5.08
N TYR A 251 -11.45 1.95 -5.37
CA TYR A 251 -11.64 0.51 -5.30
C TYR A 251 -10.32 -0.24 -5.08
N VAL A 252 -10.46 -1.49 -4.62
CA VAL A 252 -9.41 -2.52 -4.70
C VAL A 252 -9.99 -3.74 -5.39
N ARG A 253 -9.28 -4.28 -6.38
CA ARG A 253 -9.73 -5.42 -7.19
C ARG A 253 -8.61 -6.43 -7.37
N VAL A 254 -8.96 -7.71 -7.29
CA VAL A 254 -8.04 -8.82 -7.53
C VAL A 254 -8.62 -9.75 -8.58
N TYR A 255 -7.77 -10.17 -9.49
CA TYR A 255 -8.13 -11.01 -10.62
C TYR A 255 -7.22 -12.23 -10.71
N THR A 256 -7.77 -13.34 -11.14
CA THR A 256 -7.01 -14.54 -11.53
C THR A 256 -6.81 -14.54 -13.05
N LYS A 257 -5.63 -14.92 -13.50
CA LYS A 257 -5.33 -15.15 -14.92
C LYS A 257 -5.93 -16.50 -15.34
N LEU A 258 -6.65 -16.52 -16.47
CA LEU A 258 -7.22 -17.73 -17.07
C LEU A 258 -6.17 -18.60 -17.76
#